data_9c680c7db3290de1bf98776ea36f20bb
#
_entry.id   9c680c7db3290de1bf98776ea36f20bb
#
_cell.length_a   1.000
_cell.length_b   1.000
_cell.length_c   1.000
_cell.angle_alpha   90.00
_cell.angle_beta   90.00
_cell.angle_gamma   90.00
#
_symmetry.space_group_name_H-M   'P 1'
#
loop_
_entity.id
_entity.type
_entity.pdbx_description
1 polymer ?
#
loop_
_entity_poly.entity_id
_entity_poly.type
_entity_poly.pdbx_seq_one_letter_code
_entity_poly.pdbx_strand_id
1 'polypeptide(L)'
;VDYLRHHLEEELNKDFQLLKEYENEKRNENDPGLRNKLENRIQSIKQVIEKRQEELNKLPKSSPNSSLNQSFSQDLGFGVKLEMVYIPGGTFYMGAPKTEEGSDDNERPQHYVTVKPFYMGKYTITQEQWEKVVYSCPPVARELNSRPAYFPGDKLPVEQVSWNHAVEFCARLSQKTGQKYRLPSEAEWEYACRAGSAKPFAFGDTITTNEVNYDGNYTYGNAPKGKYRERTTPVGTFQPNAFGLYDMHGNVWEWCADTWHDNYEGAPNDGSAWISEINQNVKLLRGGSWFSDPVYCRSAFRPHYDLDNDTYYIGVRVVCSGAART
;
A
#
# COMPACT_ATOMS: atom_id res chain seq x y z
N VAL A 1 14.01 0.55 12.44
CA VAL A 1 15.42 0.11 12.34
C VAL A 1 15.53 -1.02 11.32
N ASP A 2 14.71 -2.06 11.41
CA ASP A 2 14.80 -3.22 10.51
C ASP A 2 14.44 -2.87 9.07
N TYR A 3 13.46 -1.98 8.85
CA TYR A 3 13.13 -1.48 7.51
C TYR A 3 14.28 -0.64 6.90
N LEU A 4 14.83 0.30 7.68
CA LEU A 4 15.95 1.12 7.20
C LEU A 4 17.17 0.24 6.90
N ARG A 5 17.40 -0.78 7.72
CA ARG A 5 18.42 -1.79 7.47
C ARG A 5 18.16 -2.54 6.18
N HIS A 6 16.94 -3.07 5.98
CA HIS A 6 16.56 -3.80 4.78
C HIS A 6 16.67 -2.92 3.52
N HIS A 7 16.19 -1.69 3.59
CA HIS A 7 16.31 -0.72 2.49
C HIS A 7 17.78 -0.43 2.13
N LEU A 8 18.64 -0.20 3.13
CA LEU A 8 20.07 0.01 2.89
C LEU A 8 20.75 -1.24 2.30
N GLU A 9 20.33 -2.43 2.72
CA GLU A 9 20.78 -3.70 2.17
C GLU A 9 20.37 -3.88 0.70
N GLU A 10 19.13 -3.53 0.36
CA GLU A 10 18.65 -3.56 -1.04
C GLU A 10 19.39 -2.55 -1.93
N GLU A 11 19.54 -1.32 -1.46
CA GLU A 11 20.28 -0.28 -2.21
C GLU A 11 21.77 -0.66 -2.36
N LEU A 12 22.35 -1.25 -1.34
CA LEU A 12 23.71 -1.77 -1.37
C LEU A 12 23.87 -2.88 -2.42
N ASN A 13 22.87 -3.78 -2.52
CA ASN A 13 22.85 -4.83 -3.54
C ASN A 13 22.77 -4.23 -4.97
N LYS A 14 21.96 -3.20 -5.18
CA LYS A 14 21.89 -2.49 -6.47
C LYS A 14 23.23 -1.86 -6.85
N ASP A 15 23.89 -1.21 -5.88
CA ASP A 15 25.22 -0.61 -6.10
C ASP A 15 26.26 -1.67 -6.46
N PHE A 16 26.24 -2.83 -5.82
CA PHE A 16 27.13 -3.94 -6.16
C PHE A 16 26.87 -4.50 -7.56
N GLN A 17 25.61 -4.59 -8.00
CA GLN A 17 25.27 -4.99 -9.36
C GLN A 17 25.80 -3.97 -10.38
N LEU A 18 25.54 -2.68 -10.13
CA LEU A 18 26.04 -1.59 -10.98
C LEU A 18 27.56 -1.55 -11.04
N LEU A 19 28.24 -1.75 -9.92
CA LEU A 19 29.69 -1.87 -9.87
C LEU A 19 30.21 -2.98 -10.77
N LYS A 20 29.58 -4.16 -10.70
CA LYS A 20 29.90 -5.32 -11.49
C LYS A 20 29.72 -5.09 -13.00
N GLU A 21 28.66 -4.40 -13.39
CA GLU A 21 28.41 -3.99 -14.77
C GLU A 21 29.52 -3.08 -15.30
N TYR A 22 29.88 -2.02 -14.59
CA TYR A 22 30.97 -1.12 -15.00
C TYR A 22 32.36 -1.77 -14.98
N GLU A 23 32.62 -2.68 -14.06
CA GLU A 23 33.87 -3.45 -14.07
C GLU A 23 33.98 -4.40 -15.27
N ASN A 24 32.86 -5.01 -15.72
CA ASN A 24 32.80 -5.82 -16.93
C ASN A 24 32.95 -4.96 -18.20
N GLU A 25 32.25 -3.82 -18.25
CA GLU A 25 32.37 -2.87 -19.37
C GLU A 25 33.82 -2.36 -19.50
N LYS A 26 34.47 -1.96 -18.41
CA LYS A 26 35.88 -1.57 -18.39
C LYS A 26 36.82 -2.68 -18.87
N ARG A 27 36.53 -3.94 -18.52
CA ARG A 27 37.34 -5.09 -18.94
C ARG A 27 37.35 -5.28 -20.44
N ASN A 28 36.21 -4.96 -21.08
CA ASN A 28 36.00 -5.16 -22.52
C ASN A 28 36.32 -3.89 -23.34
N GLU A 29 36.62 -2.76 -22.70
CA GLU A 29 36.90 -1.49 -23.36
C GLU A 29 38.37 -1.39 -23.75
N ASN A 30 38.63 -1.07 -25.04
CA ASN A 30 39.96 -0.94 -25.60
C ASN A 30 40.43 0.56 -25.71
N ASP A 31 39.48 1.51 -25.69
CA ASP A 31 39.81 2.94 -25.73
C ASP A 31 40.34 3.45 -24.38
N PRO A 32 41.58 3.97 -24.31
CA PRO A 32 42.13 4.43 -23.03
C PRO A 32 41.35 5.59 -22.39
N GLY A 33 40.73 6.46 -23.22
CA GLY A 33 39.95 7.61 -22.73
C GLY A 33 38.60 7.16 -22.11
N LEU A 34 37.90 6.20 -22.73
CA LEU A 34 36.69 5.61 -22.18
C LEU A 34 36.98 4.76 -20.95
N ARG A 35 38.09 4.01 -20.97
CA ARG A 35 38.53 3.19 -19.83
C ARG A 35 38.81 4.06 -18.58
N ASN A 36 39.37 5.24 -18.74
CA ASN A 36 39.60 6.18 -17.65
C ASN A 36 38.27 6.76 -17.10
N LYS A 37 37.29 7.03 -17.97
CA LYS A 37 35.96 7.49 -17.53
C LYS A 37 35.24 6.38 -16.73
N LEU A 38 35.34 5.15 -17.17
CA LEU A 38 34.75 4.00 -16.46
C LEU A 38 35.43 3.78 -15.10
N GLU A 39 36.74 3.95 -15.00
CA GLU A 39 37.50 3.92 -13.73
C GLU A 39 36.97 4.95 -12.72
N ASN A 40 36.78 6.19 -13.17
CA ASN A 40 36.26 7.24 -12.30
C ASN A 40 34.83 6.94 -11.81
N ARG A 41 33.98 6.34 -12.67
CA ARG A 41 32.63 5.89 -12.27
C ARG A 41 32.70 4.74 -11.25
N ILE A 42 33.56 3.76 -11.48
CA ILE A 42 33.80 2.64 -10.56
C ILE A 42 34.24 3.17 -9.18
N GLN A 43 35.15 4.11 -9.13
CA GLN A 43 35.61 4.71 -7.85
C GLN A 43 34.48 5.46 -7.14
N SER A 44 33.64 6.20 -7.88
CA SER A 44 32.49 6.89 -7.31
C SER A 44 31.48 5.90 -6.70
N ILE A 45 31.17 4.78 -7.39
CA ILE A 45 30.25 3.76 -6.89
C ILE A 45 30.84 3.07 -5.64
N LYS A 46 32.15 2.78 -5.63
CA LYS A 46 32.82 2.21 -4.45
C LYS A 46 32.68 3.12 -3.22
N GLN A 47 32.83 4.42 -3.39
CA GLN A 47 32.62 5.40 -2.29
C GLN A 47 31.16 5.39 -1.78
N VAL A 48 30.18 5.25 -2.68
CA VAL A 48 28.75 5.13 -2.29
C VAL A 48 28.52 3.85 -1.51
N ILE A 49 29.08 2.74 -1.95
CA ILE A 49 29.01 1.44 -1.26
C ILE A 49 29.61 1.54 0.15
N GLU A 50 30.81 2.10 0.28
CA GLU A 50 31.47 2.27 1.60
C GLU A 50 30.59 3.12 2.55
N LYS A 51 30.06 4.23 2.07
CA LYS A 51 29.19 5.10 2.87
C LYS A 51 27.92 4.38 3.33
N ARG A 52 27.27 3.65 2.44
CA ARG A 52 26.05 2.87 2.80
C ARG A 52 26.36 1.73 3.76
N GLN A 53 27.51 1.07 3.62
CA GLN A 53 27.96 0.05 4.58
C GLN A 53 28.23 0.64 5.96
N GLU A 54 28.82 1.83 6.04
CA GLU A 54 29.00 2.53 7.31
C GLU A 54 27.67 2.92 7.95
N GLU A 55 26.71 3.40 7.16
CA GLU A 55 25.36 3.71 7.63
C GLU A 55 24.65 2.45 8.14
N LEU A 56 24.74 1.35 7.41
CA LEU A 56 24.20 0.06 7.81
C LEU A 56 24.81 -0.47 9.13
N ASN A 57 26.11 -0.27 9.30
CA ASN A 57 26.83 -0.68 10.50
C ASN A 57 26.52 0.18 11.74
N LYS A 58 26.12 1.45 11.53
CA LYS A 58 25.67 2.36 12.60
C LYS A 58 24.26 2.04 13.10
N LEU A 59 23.47 1.32 12.28
CA LEU A 59 22.14 0.90 12.71
C LEU A 59 22.27 -0.21 13.77
N PRO A 60 21.49 -0.14 14.87
CA PRO A 60 21.44 -1.20 15.84
C PRO A 60 21.18 -2.54 15.16
N LYS A 61 21.96 -3.57 15.50
CA LYS A 61 21.63 -4.95 15.08
C LYS A 61 20.25 -5.27 15.65
N SER A 62 19.35 -5.77 14.80
CA SER A 62 18.00 -6.14 15.22
C SER A 62 18.06 -6.96 16.50
N SER A 63 17.58 -6.40 17.60
CA SER A 63 17.39 -7.16 18.83
C SER A 63 16.04 -7.87 18.77
N PRO A 64 15.96 -9.15 19.14
CA PRO A 64 14.70 -9.89 19.09
C PRO A 64 13.66 -9.45 20.13
N ASN A 65 13.85 -8.32 20.79
CA ASN A 65 12.98 -7.84 21.88
C ASN A 65 12.76 -6.32 21.82
N SER A 66 11.84 -5.87 20.96
CA SER A 66 11.11 -4.63 21.24
C SER A 66 9.62 -4.90 21.10
N SER A 67 8.94 -5.03 22.23
CA SER A 67 7.48 -5.18 22.35
C SER A 67 6.69 -3.94 21.86
N LEU A 68 7.35 -2.94 21.26
CA LEU A 68 6.76 -1.66 20.87
C LEU A 68 6.31 -1.61 19.40
N ASN A 69 6.74 -2.55 18.54
CA ASN A 69 6.48 -2.55 17.11
C ASN A 69 5.85 -3.86 16.62
N GLN A 70 5.04 -4.51 17.46
CA GLN A 70 4.37 -5.75 17.06
C GLN A 70 2.98 -5.47 16.52
N SER A 71 2.59 -6.19 15.46
CA SER A 71 1.20 -6.30 15.03
C SER A 71 0.32 -6.73 16.20
N PHE A 72 -0.91 -6.25 16.25
CA PHE A 72 -1.85 -6.56 17.34
C PHE A 72 -3.20 -7.01 16.79
N SER A 73 -3.99 -7.62 17.63
CA SER A 73 -5.35 -8.02 17.31
C SER A 73 -6.32 -7.26 18.21
N GLN A 74 -7.19 -6.46 17.60
CA GLN A 74 -8.27 -5.74 18.27
C GLN A 74 -9.47 -6.66 18.41
N ASP A 75 -9.90 -6.91 19.64
CA ASP A 75 -11.13 -7.65 19.90
C ASP A 75 -12.36 -6.77 19.63
N LEU A 76 -13.24 -7.24 18.76
CA LEU A 76 -14.52 -6.61 18.42
C LEU A 76 -15.69 -7.24 19.19
N GLY A 77 -15.44 -8.27 20.01
CA GLY A 77 -16.42 -9.04 20.75
C GLY A 77 -16.89 -10.28 20.01
N PHE A 78 -17.42 -11.25 20.76
CA PHE A 78 -17.97 -12.52 20.26
C PHE A 78 -16.99 -13.36 19.42
N GLY A 79 -15.70 -13.24 19.70
CA GLY A 79 -14.64 -13.97 18.98
C GLY A 79 -14.22 -13.32 17.66
N VAL A 80 -14.83 -12.21 17.24
CA VAL A 80 -14.46 -11.46 16.04
C VAL A 80 -13.28 -10.56 16.37
N LYS A 81 -12.23 -10.63 15.55
CA LYS A 81 -10.98 -9.88 15.74
C LYS A 81 -10.65 -9.07 14.49
N LEU A 82 -10.05 -7.91 14.70
CA LEU A 82 -9.43 -7.08 13.66
C LEU A 82 -7.91 -7.15 13.82
N GLU A 83 -7.24 -7.80 12.89
CA GLU A 83 -5.78 -7.90 12.89
C GLU A 83 -5.17 -6.64 12.29
N MET A 84 -4.26 -6.02 13.05
CA MET A 84 -3.56 -4.80 12.66
C MET A 84 -2.06 -5.07 12.54
N VAL A 85 -1.50 -4.75 11.36
CA VAL A 85 -0.08 -4.93 11.06
C VAL A 85 0.65 -3.63 11.32
N TYR A 86 1.78 -3.70 12.03
CA TYR A 86 2.68 -2.56 12.19
C TYR A 86 3.37 -2.25 10.87
N ILE A 87 3.20 -1.04 10.39
CA ILE A 87 3.88 -0.48 9.21
C ILE A 87 4.99 0.43 9.70
N PRO A 88 6.26 0.08 9.46
CA PRO A 88 7.38 0.93 9.85
C PRO A 88 7.34 2.24 9.06
N GLY A 89 7.71 3.33 9.72
CA GLY A 89 7.88 4.60 9.00
C GLY A 89 9.04 4.52 8.03
N GLY A 90 8.99 5.34 6.97
CA GLY A 90 10.04 5.37 5.98
C GLY A 90 9.75 6.36 4.87
N THR A 91 10.72 6.52 3.97
CA THR A 91 10.59 7.38 2.78
C THR A 91 10.52 6.50 1.54
N PHE A 92 9.60 6.82 0.64
CA PHE A 92 9.44 6.12 -0.63
C PHE A 92 9.19 7.09 -1.78
N TYR A 93 9.29 6.60 -3.00
CA TYR A 93 9.03 7.37 -4.20
C TYR A 93 7.62 7.07 -4.68
N MET A 94 6.69 8.00 -4.40
CA MET A 94 5.25 7.87 -4.68
C MET A 94 4.96 8.19 -6.14
N GLY A 95 3.97 7.51 -6.72
CA GLY A 95 3.55 7.68 -8.11
C GLY A 95 4.26 6.75 -9.08
N ALA A 96 4.06 6.96 -10.38
CA ALA A 96 4.62 6.13 -11.44
C ALA A 96 5.43 6.93 -12.48
N PRO A 97 6.53 6.37 -13.02
CA PRO A 97 7.23 6.96 -14.14
C PRO A 97 6.42 6.84 -15.43
N LYS A 98 6.69 7.71 -16.42
CA LYS A 98 6.05 7.63 -17.75
C LYS A 98 6.30 6.30 -18.50
N THR A 99 7.33 5.59 -18.10
CA THR A 99 7.71 4.29 -18.67
C THR A 99 6.95 3.11 -18.09
N GLU A 100 6.20 3.30 -17.00
CA GLU A 100 5.35 2.25 -16.44
C GLU A 100 4.12 2.05 -17.32
N GLU A 101 3.90 0.82 -17.77
CA GLU A 101 2.78 0.46 -18.63
C GLU A 101 1.44 0.85 -18.02
N GLY A 102 0.62 1.58 -18.78
CA GLY A 102 -0.68 2.05 -18.32
C GLY A 102 -0.65 3.14 -17.24
N SER A 103 0.50 3.80 -17.02
CA SER A 103 0.57 4.95 -16.11
C SER A 103 -0.05 6.19 -16.71
N ASP A 104 -0.71 6.99 -15.88
CA ASP A 104 -1.39 8.23 -16.26
C ASP A 104 -0.64 9.47 -15.75
N ASP A 105 -0.92 10.64 -16.33
CA ASP A 105 -0.34 11.91 -15.88
C ASP A 105 -0.77 12.30 -14.45
N ASN A 106 -1.92 11.82 -13.99
CA ASN A 106 -2.37 12.03 -12.61
C ASN A 106 -1.49 11.30 -11.55
N GLU A 107 -0.70 10.31 -11.95
CA GLU A 107 0.25 9.59 -11.09
C GLU A 107 1.60 10.33 -10.97
N ARG A 108 1.71 11.56 -11.49
CA ARG A 108 2.94 12.34 -11.61
C ARG A 108 2.79 13.77 -11.05
N PRO A 109 3.90 14.49 -10.77
CA PRO A 109 5.29 13.99 -10.77
C PRO A 109 5.52 12.96 -9.66
N GLN A 110 6.39 11.97 -9.93
CA GLN A 110 6.89 11.14 -8.83
C GLN A 110 7.63 12.02 -7.82
N HIS A 111 7.41 11.78 -6.53
CA HIS A 111 8.01 12.58 -5.47
C HIS A 111 8.30 11.74 -4.23
N TYR A 112 9.26 12.19 -3.43
CA TYR A 112 9.55 11.51 -2.16
C TYR A 112 8.55 11.90 -1.09
N VAL A 113 8.00 10.87 -0.42
CA VAL A 113 7.09 11.03 0.72
C VAL A 113 7.66 10.27 1.91
N THR A 114 7.68 10.93 3.08
CA THR A 114 8.07 10.31 4.34
C THR A 114 6.84 9.99 5.17
N VAL A 115 6.58 8.72 5.37
CA VAL A 115 5.44 8.22 6.15
C VAL A 115 5.89 7.91 7.57
N LYS A 116 5.12 8.38 8.57
CA LYS A 116 5.34 8.02 9.98
C LYS A 116 4.90 6.59 10.24
N PRO A 117 5.44 5.89 11.27
CA PRO A 117 4.95 4.58 11.65
C PRO A 117 3.45 4.59 12.00
N PHE A 118 2.72 3.56 11.57
CA PHE A 118 1.29 3.41 11.84
C PHE A 118 0.91 1.93 11.85
N TYR A 119 -0.34 1.62 12.17
CA TYR A 119 -0.91 0.29 12.01
C TYR A 119 -1.97 0.29 10.92
N MET A 120 -1.96 -0.74 10.09
CA MET A 120 -2.94 -0.93 9.02
C MET A 120 -3.65 -2.27 9.19
N GLY A 121 -4.93 -2.32 8.89
CA GLY A 121 -5.69 -3.57 8.84
C GLY A 121 -4.99 -4.59 7.93
N LYS A 122 -4.69 -5.78 8.46
CA LYS A 122 -4.05 -6.86 7.71
C LYS A 122 -4.80 -7.20 6.43
N TYR A 123 -6.12 -7.09 6.52
CA TYR A 123 -7.09 -7.29 5.45
C TYR A 123 -7.97 -6.05 5.30
N THR A 124 -8.71 -5.95 4.21
CA THR A 124 -9.91 -5.11 4.16
C THR A 124 -10.90 -5.56 5.22
N ILE A 125 -11.74 -4.65 5.72
CA ILE A 125 -12.77 -4.98 6.72
C ILE A 125 -13.69 -6.06 6.15
N THR A 126 -13.88 -7.14 6.91
CA THR A 126 -14.79 -8.23 6.53
C THR A 126 -16.24 -7.92 6.92
N GLN A 127 -17.19 -8.63 6.31
CA GLN A 127 -18.62 -8.45 6.61
C GLN A 127 -18.93 -8.76 8.06
N GLU A 128 -18.30 -9.79 8.67
CA GLU A 128 -18.49 -10.08 10.09
C GLU A 128 -17.95 -8.97 11.00
N GLN A 129 -16.81 -8.36 10.65
CA GLN A 129 -16.22 -7.24 11.41
C GLN A 129 -17.10 -6.00 11.30
N TRP A 130 -17.57 -5.69 10.08
CA TRP A 130 -18.49 -4.58 9.83
C TRP A 130 -19.78 -4.74 10.65
N GLU A 131 -20.46 -5.87 10.49
CA GLU A 131 -21.68 -6.17 11.22
C GLU A 131 -21.50 -6.05 12.73
N LYS A 132 -20.37 -6.57 13.24
CA LYS A 132 -20.10 -6.54 14.69
C LYS A 132 -19.95 -5.10 15.22
N VAL A 133 -19.27 -4.24 14.50
CA VAL A 133 -19.12 -2.82 14.90
C VAL A 133 -20.47 -2.09 14.80
N VAL A 134 -21.22 -2.31 13.71
CA VAL A 134 -22.53 -1.67 13.51
C VAL A 134 -23.52 -2.04 14.62
N TYR A 135 -23.59 -3.33 15.00
CA TYR A 135 -24.51 -3.76 16.07
C TYR A 135 -24.07 -3.34 17.48
N SER A 136 -22.79 -3.25 17.74
CA SER A 136 -22.28 -3.02 19.10
C SER A 136 -21.99 -1.56 19.42
N CYS A 137 -22.11 -0.67 18.44
CA CYS A 137 -21.81 0.75 18.59
C CYS A 137 -22.95 1.60 18.06
N PRO A 138 -23.45 2.58 18.83
CA PRO A 138 -24.45 3.51 18.33
C PRO A 138 -23.88 4.38 17.19
N PRO A 139 -24.74 4.95 16.34
CA PRO A 139 -24.33 5.93 15.34
C PRO A 139 -23.61 7.12 15.96
N VAL A 140 -22.56 7.59 15.28
CA VAL A 140 -21.85 8.82 15.63
C VAL A 140 -22.43 9.99 14.83
N ALA A 141 -22.53 9.84 13.50
CA ALA A 141 -23.04 10.85 12.59
C ALA A 141 -24.16 10.32 11.69
N ARG A 142 -24.19 9.01 11.41
CA ARG A 142 -25.18 8.40 10.50
C ARG A 142 -25.45 6.94 10.82
N GLU A 143 -26.60 6.46 10.36
CA GLU A 143 -26.92 5.03 10.38
C GLU A 143 -26.11 4.28 9.32
N LEU A 144 -25.76 3.02 9.64
CA LEU A 144 -25.12 2.08 8.73
C LEU A 144 -26.00 0.85 8.54
N ASN A 145 -26.12 0.38 7.29
CA ASN A 145 -26.64 -0.95 7.03
C ASN A 145 -25.65 -1.99 7.60
N SER A 146 -26.11 -2.89 8.42
CA SER A 146 -25.27 -3.92 9.05
C SER A 146 -24.78 -4.99 8.06
N ARG A 147 -25.48 -5.18 6.93
CA ARG A 147 -25.14 -6.13 5.87
C ARG A 147 -25.33 -5.48 4.50
N PRO A 148 -24.44 -4.52 4.10
CA PRO A 148 -24.60 -3.83 2.84
C PRO A 148 -24.18 -4.67 1.63
N ALA A 149 -23.29 -5.65 1.81
CA ALA A 149 -22.58 -6.35 0.76
C ALA A 149 -23.50 -7.10 -0.23
N TYR A 150 -23.16 -7.01 -1.51
CA TYR A 150 -23.82 -7.76 -2.59
C TYR A 150 -23.46 -9.26 -2.57
N PHE A 151 -22.20 -9.59 -2.30
CA PHE A 151 -21.73 -10.98 -2.18
C PHE A 151 -21.72 -11.39 -0.70
N PRO A 152 -22.71 -12.18 -0.21
CA PRO A 152 -22.76 -12.50 1.20
C PRO A 152 -21.67 -13.49 1.63
N GLY A 153 -21.05 -13.24 2.79
CA GLY A 153 -20.08 -14.15 3.41
C GLY A 153 -19.23 -13.48 4.48
N ASP A 154 -19.19 -14.03 5.68
CA ASP A 154 -18.57 -13.44 6.86
C ASP A 154 -17.08 -13.06 6.65
N LYS A 155 -16.33 -13.88 5.91
CA LYS A 155 -14.91 -13.67 5.59
C LYS A 155 -14.65 -12.92 4.28
N LEU A 156 -15.71 -12.57 3.55
CA LEU A 156 -15.57 -11.70 2.39
C LEU A 156 -15.36 -10.24 2.84
N PRO A 157 -14.68 -9.40 2.04
CA PRO A 157 -14.64 -7.97 2.33
C PRO A 157 -16.06 -7.41 2.37
N VAL A 158 -16.31 -6.43 3.23
CA VAL A 158 -17.52 -5.63 3.11
C VAL A 158 -17.36 -4.76 1.86
N GLU A 159 -18.41 -4.71 1.04
CA GLU A 159 -18.52 -3.83 -0.13
C GLU A 159 -19.90 -3.16 -0.14
N GLN A 160 -20.20 -2.35 -1.14
CA GLN A 160 -21.34 -1.43 -1.15
C GLN A 160 -21.30 -0.44 0.03
N VAL A 161 -20.13 0.09 0.31
CA VAL A 161 -19.88 1.09 1.34
C VAL A 161 -19.30 2.36 0.73
N SER A 162 -19.97 3.49 0.94
CA SER A 162 -19.48 4.79 0.51
C SER A 162 -18.35 5.29 1.41
N TRP A 163 -17.66 6.35 0.98
CA TRP A 163 -16.64 7.01 1.79
C TRP A 163 -17.22 7.48 3.13
N ASN A 164 -18.43 8.03 3.10
CA ASN A 164 -19.14 8.45 4.29
C ASN A 164 -19.47 7.30 5.23
N HIS A 165 -19.86 6.12 4.69
CA HIS A 165 -20.07 4.92 5.50
C HIS A 165 -18.78 4.42 6.12
N ALA A 166 -17.67 4.46 5.38
CA ALA A 166 -16.35 4.06 5.85
C ALA A 166 -15.82 4.96 6.98
N VAL A 167 -16.04 6.28 6.89
CA VAL A 167 -15.70 7.24 7.94
C VAL A 167 -16.54 7.00 9.20
N GLU A 168 -17.84 6.79 9.06
CA GLU A 168 -18.74 6.45 10.19
C GLU A 168 -18.32 5.16 10.87
N PHE A 169 -17.95 4.14 10.09
CA PHE A 169 -17.41 2.87 10.63
C PHE A 169 -16.16 3.12 11.48
N CYS A 170 -15.20 3.90 10.96
CA CYS A 170 -13.99 4.28 11.69
C CYS A 170 -14.31 5.02 13.00
N ALA A 171 -15.30 5.91 13.00
CA ALA A 171 -15.73 6.66 14.18
C ALA A 171 -16.31 5.71 15.24
N ARG A 172 -17.22 4.80 14.85
CA ARG A 172 -17.79 3.78 15.77
C ARG A 172 -16.71 2.85 16.32
N LEU A 173 -15.80 2.38 15.46
CA LEU A 173 -14.69 1.53 15.87
C LEU A 173 -13.79 2.26 16.88
N SER A 174 -13.55 3.55 16.67
CA SER A 174 -12.76 4.38 17.59
C SER A 174 -13.42 4.54 18.95
N GLN A 175 -14.72 4.80 18.98
CA GLN A 175 -15.49 4.87 20.24
C GLN A 175 -15.46 3.54 21.00
N LYS A 176 -15.63 2.42 20.28
CA LYS A 176 -15.63 1.08 20.87
C LYS A 176 -14.31 0.72 21.53
N THR A 177 -13.21 1.10 20.91
CA THR A 177 -11.88 0.62 21.29
C THR A 177 -11.05 1.62 22.08
N GLY A 178 -11.44 2.90 22.06
CA GLY A 178 -10.64 3.99 22.62
C GLY A 178 -9.41 4.35 21.79
N GLN A 179 -9.21 3.70 20.62
CA GLN A 179 -8.12 4.00 19.70
C GLN A 179 -8.63 4.82 18.51
N LYS A 180 -7.78 5.66 17.91
CA LYS A 180 -8.18 6.51 16.79
C LYS A 180 -8.02 5.76 15.47
N TYR A 181 -9.08 5.11 15.01
CA TYR A 181 -9.17 4.53 13.67
C TYR A 181 -9.62 5.55 12.64
N ARG A 182 -9.09 5.43 11.43
CA ARG A 182 -9.42 6.30 10.28
C ARG A 182 -9.14 5.58 8.96
N LEU A 183 -9.54 6.18 7.86
CA LEU A 183 -9.06 5.79 6.55
C LEU A 183 -7.56 6.10 6.40
N PRO A 184 -6.81 5.32 5.62
CA PRO A 184 -5.43 5.66 5.27
C PRO A 184 -5.39 6.95 4.43
N SER A 185 -4.31 7.72 4.54
CA SER A 185 -3.99 8.65 3.47
C SER A 185 -3.59 7.88 2.21
N GLU A 186 -3.70 8.52 1.04
CA GLU A 186 -3.26 7.94 -0.22
C GLU A 186 -1.78 7.51 -0.15
N ALA A 187 -0.94 8.36 0.45
CA ALA A 187 0.48 8.08 0.63
C ALA A 187 0.74 6.90 1.58
N GLU A 188 0.02 6.81 2.70
CA GLU A 188 0.09 5.65 3.61
C GLU A 188 -0.33 4.36 2.90
N TRP A 189 -1.39 4.43 2.09
CA TRP A 189 -1.88 3.29 1.34
C TRP A 189 -0.85 2.80 0.31
N GLU A 190 -0.30 3.72 -0.54
CA GLU A 190 0.67 3.34 -1.57
C GLU A 190 1.98 2.83 -0.95
N TYR A 191 2.47 3.48 0.11
CA TYR A 191 3.64 3.02 0.86
C TYR A 191 3.45 1.59 1.38
N ALA A 192 2.31 1.33 2.00
CA ALA A 192 1.97 0.02 2.55
C ALA A 192 1.75 -1.03 1.45
N CYS A 193 1.14 -0.65 0.33
CA CYS A 193 0.94 -1.51 -0.83
C CYS A 193 2.27 -1.93 -1.45
N ARG A 194 3.16 -0.98 -1.70
CA ARG A 194 4.48 -1.25 -2.28
C ARG A 194 5.36 -2.09 -1.36
N ALA A 195 5.29 -1.89 -0.06
CA ALA A 195 6.07 -2.61 0.94
C ALA A 195 7.57 -2.75 0.56
N GLY A 196 8.15 -1.64 0.05
CA GLY A 196 9.54 -1.57 -0.42
C GLY A 196 9.72 -1.78 -1.93
N SER A 197 8.72 -2.25 -2.67
CA SER A 197 8.82 -2.43 -4.12
C SER A 197 8.76 -1.09 -4.88
N ALA A 198 9.67 -0.90 -5.83
CA ALA A 198 9.61 0.20 -6.82
C ALA A 198 8.88 -0.22 -8.11
N LYS A 199 8.36 -1.45 -8.17
CA LYS A 199 7.69 -2.04 -9.33
C LYS A 199 6.21 -1.67 -9.38
N PRO A 200 5.50 -1.92 -10.50
CA PRO A 200 4.05 -1.69 -10.60
C PRO A 200 3.24 -2.39 -9.49
N PHE A 201 3.70 -3.57 -9.08
CA PHE A 201 3.07 -4.38 -8.04
C PHE A 201 4.05 -4.74 -6.92
N ALA A 202 3.55 -5.02 -5.73
CA ALA A 202 4.37 -5.51 -4.62
C ALA A 202 5.11 -6.82 -4.98
N PHE A 203 4.57 -7.59 -5.91
CA PHE A 203 5.09 -8.89 -6.37
C PHE A 203 6.05 -8.79 -7.57
N GLY A 204 6.22 -7.60 -8.16
CA GLY A 204 7.13 -7.39 -9.29
C GLY A 204 6.52 -6.62 -10.45
N ASP A 205 6.98 -6.94 -11.66
CA ASP A 205 6.58 -6.24 -12.89
C ASP A 205 5.20 -6.66 -13.42
N THR A 206 4.70 -7.82 -12.99
CA THR A 206 3.39 -8.38 -13.42
C THR A 206 2.68 -9.03 -12.25
N ILE A 207 1.37 -9.32 -12.43
CA ILE A 207 0.55 -10.12 -11.51
C ILE A 207 -0.23 -11.18 -12.28
N THR A 208 -0.60 -12.25 -11.59
CA THR A 208 -1.45 -13.33 -12.12
C THR A 208 -2.67 -13.55 -11.23
N THR A 209 -3.70 -14.22 -11.76
CA THR A 209 -4.90 -14.55 -10.97
C THR A 209 -4.67 -15.63 -9.92
N ASN A 210 -3.46 -16.18 -9.82
CA ASN A 210 -3.04 -17.04 -8.71
C ASN A 210 -2.55 -16.22 -7.50
N GLU A 211 -2.23 -14.94 -7.70
CA GLU A 211 -1.69 -14.02 -6.69
C GLU A 211 -2.71 -12.95 -6.28
N VAL A 212 -3.65 -12.62 -7.20
CA VAL A 212 -4.55 -11.48 -7.04
C VAL A 212 -5.94 -11.81 -7.61
N ASN A 213 -6.99 -11.27 -7.02
CA ASN A 213 -8.35 -11.37 -7.55
C ASN A 213 -8.69 -10.15 -8.41
N TYR A 214 -8.60 -10.31 -9.72
CA TYR A 214 -8.94 -9.31 -10.74
C TYR A 214 -9.61 -9.98 -11.95
N ASP A 215 -10.02 -9.24 -12.99
CA ASP A 215 -10.56 -9.81 -14.23
C ASP A 215 -9.45 -10.49 -15.04
N GLY A 216 -9.33 -11.81 -14.88
CA GLY A 216 -8.32 -12.64 -15.53
C GLY A 216 -8.45 -12.77 -17.06
N ASN A 217 -9.47 -12.16 -17.68
CA ASN A 217 -9.58 -12.07 -19.14
C ASN A 217 -8.56 -11.08 -19.73
N TYR A 218 -8.01 -10.18 -18.88
CA TYR A 218 -7.01 -9.18 -19.25
C TYR A 218 -5.65 -9.53 -18.63
N THR A 219 -4.59 -8.99 -19.23
CA THR A 219 -3.20 -9.22 -18.80
C THR A 219 -2.47 -7.89 -18.61
N TYR A 220 -1.38 -7.93 -17.86
CA TYR A 220 -0.44 -6.81 -17.72
C TYR A 220 0.95 -7.30 -18.09
N GLY A 221 1.65 -6.56 -18.97
CA GLY A 221 2.95 -6.99 -19.49
C GLY A 221 2.84 -8.34 -20.20
N ASN A 222 3.73 -9.24 -19.85
CA ASN A 222 3.78 -10.59 -20.42
C ASN A 222 3.09 -11.67 -19.57
N ALA A 223 2.28 -11.27 -18.59
CA ALA A 223 1.53 -12.23 -17.77
C ALA A 223 0.50 -13.01 -18.59
N PRO A 224 0.23 -14.28 -18.30
CA PRO A 224 -0.82 -15.04 -18.99
C PRO A 224 -2.20 -14.61 -18.51
N LYS A 225 -3.21 -14.82 -19.35
CA LYS A 225 -4.61 -14.78 -18.92
C LYS A 225 -4.88 -15.84 -17.85
N GLY A 226 -5.86 -15.56 -16.99
CA GLY A 226 -6.17 -16.43 -15.88
C GLY A 226 -7.66 -16.50 -15.58
N LYS A 227 -8.01 -16.92 -14.37
CA LYS A 227 -9.40 -17.09 -13.97
C LYS A 227 -10.05 -15.75 -13.61
N TYR A 228 -11.11 -15.37 -14.29
CA TYR A 228 -12.05 -14.36 -13.84
C TYR A 228 -13.07 -14.97 -12.87
N ARG A 229 -13.08 -14.53 -11.60
CA ARG A 229 -13.91 -15.12 -10.55
C ARG A 229 -15.29 -14.50 -10.45
N GLU A 230 -15.50 -13.34 -11.07
CA GLU A 230 -16.77 -12.59 -11.13
C GLU A 230 -17.36 -12.26 -9.74
N ARG A 231 -16.51 -12.23 -8.72
CA ARG A 231 -16.90 -11.93 -7.34
C ARG A 231 -15.71 -11.71 -6.43
N THR A 232 -15.98 -11.17 -5.25
CA THR A 232 -14.99 -11.09 -4.16
C THR A 232 -14.54 -12.48 -3.69
N THR A 233 -13.34 -12.58 -3.16
CA THR A 233 -12.79 -13.76 -2.47
C THR A 233 -12.68 -13.51 -0.97
N PRO A 234 -12.69 -14.55 -0.12
CA PRO A 234 -12.36 -14.39 1.29
C PRO A 234 -11.03 -13.66 1.45
N VAL A 235 -10.97 -12.73 2.39
CA VAL A 235 -9.73 -11.97 2.64
C VAL A 235 -8.59 -12.91 3.00
N GLY A 236 -7.36 -12.61 2.54
CA GLY A 236 -6.22 -13.45 2.80
C GLY A 236 -6.16 -14.76 1.99
N THR A 237 -6.94 -14.86 0.90
CA THR A 237 -6.90 -16.02 -0.01
C THR A 237 -5.54 -16.15 -0.70
N PHE A 238 -4.87 -15.03 -0.96
CA PHE A 238 -3.59 -14.96 -1.68
C PHE A 238 -2.42 -14.69 -0.73
N GLN A 239 -1.22 -14.56 -1.30
CA GLN A 239 -0.02 -14.25 -0.52
C GLN A 239 -0.01 -12.78 -0.08
N PRO A 240 0.53 -12.47 1.10
CA PRO A 240 0.71 -11.09 1.54
C PRO A 240 1.89 -10.42 0.84
N ASN A 241 1.92 -9.09 0.85
CA ASN A 241 3.13 -8.35 0.51
C ASN A 241 4.20 -8.45 1.62
N ALA A 242 5.36 -7.80 1.42
CA ALA A 242 6.48 -7.87 2.35
C ALA A 242 6.20 -7.26 3.75
N PHE A 243 5.17 -6.43 3.88
CA PHE A 243 4.70 -5.94 5.20
C PHE A 243 3.67 -6.88 5.87
N GLY A 244 3.27 -7.96 5.21
CA GLY A 244 2.27 -8.89 5.74
C GLY A 244 0.83 -8.45 5.50
N LEU A 245 0.59 -7.51 4.58
CA LEU A 245 -0.72 -7.05 4.15
C LEU A 245 -1.24 -7.89 2.98
N TYR A 246 -2.50 -8.26 3.03
CA TYR A 246 -3.18 -9.06 2.01
C TYR A 246 -4.09 -8.20 1.14
N ASP A 247 -4.32 -8.67 -0.08
CA ASP A 247 -5.31 -8.12 -1.01
C ASP A 247 -5.10 -6.61 -1.33
N MET A 248 -3.84 -6.13 -1.26
CA MET A 248 -3.49 -4.74 -1.62
C MET A 248 -3.61 -4.49 -3.14
N HIS A 249 -3.70 -5.55 -3.94
CA HIS A 249 -3.93 -5.53 -5.38
C HIS A 249 -5.19 -6.35 -5.66
N GLY A 250 -6.25 -5.73 -6.17
CA GLY A 250 -7.51 -6.40 -6.50
C GLY A 250 -8.45 -6.68 -5.32
N ASN A 251 -9.37 -7.57 -5.50
CA ASN A 251 -10.49 -7.95 -4.65
C ASN A 251 -11.54 -6.84 -4.50
N VAL A 252 -11.28 -5.76 -3.76
CA VAL A 252 -12.12 -4.56 -3.70
C VAL A 252 -11.26 -3.30 -3.72
N TRP A 253 -11.75 -2.23 -4.34
CA TRP A 253 -11.20 -0.88 -4.20
C TRP A 253 -11.28 -0.45 -2.74
N GLU A 254 -10.30 0.33 -2.30
CA GLU A 254 -10.20 0.80 -0.92
C GLU A 254 -10.23 2.32 -0.86
N TRP A 255 -11.16 2.90 -0.07
CA TRP A 255 -11.24 4.34 0.16
C TRP A 255 -10.01 4.89 0.88
N CYS A 256 -9.50 6.02 0.39
CA CYS A 256 -8.52 6.85 1.08
C CYS A 256 -9.16 8.12 1.67
N ALA A 257 -8.47 8.75 2.62
CA ALA A 257 -8.95 9.99 3.25
C ALA A 257 -8.90 11.20 2.33
N ASP A 258 -8.02 11.15 1.33
CA ASP A 258 -7.66 12.25 0.45
C ASP A 258 -8.82 12.67 -0.47
N THR A 259 -8.81 13.93 -0.87
CA THR A 259 -9.62 14.43 -1.99
C THR A 259 -8.87 14.28 -3.30
N TRP A 260 -9.61 14.20 -4.41
CA TRP A 260 -9.01 14.12 -5.74
C TRP A 260 -8.20 15.39 -6.10
N HIS A 261 -7.02 15.16 -6.71
CA HIS A 261 -6.18 16.16 -7.35
C HIS A 261 -5.69 15.59 -8.69
N ASP A 262 -5.67 16.41 -9.73
CA ASP A 262 -5.36 15.96 -11.10
C ASP A 262 -3.93 15.47 -11.31
N ASN A 263 -3.04 15.75 -10.38
CA ASN A 263 -1.64 15.30 -10.38
C ASN A 263 -1.02 15.50 -8.97
N TYR A 264 0.27 15.24 -8.81
CA TYR A 264 0.99 15.40 -7.54
C TYR A 264 1.73 16.75 -7.38
N GLU A 265 1.46 17.76 -8.23
CA GLU A 265 2.01 19.11 -8.04
C GLU A 265 1.51 19.71 -6.73
N GLY A 266 2.42 19.99 -5.80
CA GLY A 266 2.08 20.53 -4.47
C GLY A 266 1.56 19.51 -3.46
N ALA A 267 1.63 18.21 -3.74
CA ALA A 267 1.22 17.16 -2.81
C ALA A 267 2.05 17.19 -1.51
N PRO A 268 1.45 16.86 -0.35
CA PRO A 268 2.18 16.71 0.90
C PRO A 268 3.27 15.64 0.79
N ASN A 269 4.41 15.90 1.40
CA ASN A 269 5.54 14.97 1.42
C ASN A 269 5.79 14.31 2.80
N ASP A 270 4.86 14.50 3.74
CA ASP A 270 4.92 14.00 5.11
C ASP A 270 3.97 12.82 5.40
N GLY A 271 3.33 12.29 4.35
CA GLY A 271 2.37 11.18 4.44
C GLY A 271 0.99 11.58 4.97
N SER A 272 0.71 12.85 5.20
CA SER A 272 -0.61 13.32 5.58
C SER A 272 -1.59 13.26 4.40
N ALA A 273 -2.89 13.13 4.69
CA ALA A 273 -3.93 13.16 3.67
C ALA A 273 -4.00 14.54 3.01
N TRP A 274 -4.05 14.54 1.67
CA TRP A 274 -4.16 15.76 0.87
C TRP A 274 -5.62 16.17 0.71
N ILE A 275 -6.05 17.15 1.49
CA ILE A 275 -7.43 17.62 1.52
C ILE A 275 -7.55 18.93 0.75
N SER A 276 -8.46 18.96 -0.24
CA SER A 276 -8.83 20.16 -0.98
C SER A 276 -10.18 20.71 -0.49
N GLU A 277 -10.29 22.01 -0.35
CA GLU A 277 -11.57 22.67 -0.07
C GLU A 277 -12.49 22.74 -1.30
N ILE A 278 -11.93 22.64 -2.50
CA ILE A 278 -12.65 22.78 -3.77
C ILE A 278 -13.36 21.48 -4.17
N ASN A 279 -12.68 20.32 -4.03
CA ASN A 279 -13.16 19.00 -4.48
C ASN A 279 -13.57 18.09 -3.32
N GLN A 280 -14.22 18.61 -2.29
CA GLN A 280 -14.51 17.85 -1.06
C GLN A 280 -15.35 16.59 -1.30
N ASN A 281 -16.18 16.59 -2.34
CA ASN A 281 -17.09 15.47 -2.64
C ASN A 281 -16.45 14.35 -3.46
N VAL A 282 -15.22 14.54 -3.96
CA VAL A 282 -14.53 13.54 -4.79
C VAL A 282 -13.38 12.93 -4.01
N LYS A 283 -13.45 11.64 -3.77
CA LYS A 283 -12.53 10.88 -2.92
C LYS A 283 -11.74 9.85 -3.71
N LEU A 284 -10.53 9.59 -3.27
CA LEU A 284 -9.61 8.64 -3.88
C LEU A 284 -9.90 7.21 -3.48
N LEU A 285 -9.70 6.32 -4.42
CA LEU A 285 -9.67 4.87 -4.25
C LEU A 285 -8.32 4.32 -4.66
N ARG A 286 -7.98 3.16 -4.12
CA ARG A 286 -6.72 2.47 -4.44
C ARG A 286 -6.94 0.96 -4.54
N GLY A 287 -6.04 0.25 -5.24
CA GLY A 287 -5.87 -1.19 -5.17
C GLY A 287 -6.48 -2.02 -6.29
N GLY A 288 -7.49 -1.53 -6.99
CA GLY A 288 -8.23 -2.37 -7.94
C GLY A 288 -9.27 -3.26 -7.26
N SER A 289 -10.00 -4.04 -8.06
CA SER A 289 -11.03 -4.93 -7.56
C SER A 289 -11.09 -6.23 -8.37
N TRP A 290 -11.94 -7.16 -7.94
CA TRP A 290 -12.25 -8.39 -8.67
C TRP A 290 -12.77 -8.15 -10.11
N PHE A 291 -13.28 -6.95 -10.38
CA PHE A 291 -13.86 -6.51 -11.66
C PHE A 291 -12.90 -5.67 -12.51
N SER A 292 -11.71 -5.36 -12.00
CA SER A 292 -10.73 -4.48 -12.65
C SER A 292 -9.80 -5.27 -13.55
N ASP A 293 -9.38 -4.66 -14.67
CA ASP A 293 -8.20 -5.11 -15.41
C ASP A 293 -6.95 -4.98 -14.53
N PRO A 294 -5.92 -5.81 -14.72
CA PRO A 294 -4.73 -5.79 -13.88
C PRO A 294 -3.96 -4.45 -13.93
N VAL A 295 -4.06 -3.67 -14.99
CA VAL A 295 -3.48 -2.32 -15.09
C VAL A 295 -4.00 -1.37 -14.01
N TYR A 296 -5.25 -1.57 -13.59
CA TYR A 296 -5.88 -0.79 -12.52
C TYR A 296 -5.54 -1.29 -11.11
N CYS A 297 -4.92 -2.46 -11.01
CA CYS A 297 -4.43 -3.00 -9.74
C CYS A 297 -3.00 -2.56 -9.40
N ARG A 298 -2.35 -1.70 -10.20
CA ARG A 298 -1.00 -1.17 -9.93
C ARG A 298 -0.96 -0.37 -8.62
N SER A 299 0.18 -0.39 -7.96
CA SER A 299 0.38 0.37 -6.72
C SER A 299 0.12 1.87 -6.88
N ALA A 300 0.44 2.45 -8.05
CA ALA A 300 0.32 3.88 -8.31
C ALA A 300 -1.03 4.30 -8.91
N PHE A 301 -1.86 3.36 -9.39
CA PHE A 301 -3.11 3.72 -10.06
C PHE A 301 -4.09 4.42 -9.10
N ARG A 302 -4.70 5.53 -9.56
CA ARG A 302 -5.46 6.49 -8.75
C ARG A 302 -6.83 6.80 -9.34
N PRO A 303 -7.87 6.01 -9.12
CA PRO A 303 -9.22 6.41 -9.48
C PRO A 303 -9.86 7.25 -8.36
N HIS A 304 -10.95 7.93 -8.73
CA HIS A 304 -11.74 8.72 -7.81
C HIS A 304 -13.24 8.53 -8.05
N TYR A 305 -14.02 8.70 -6.99
CA TYR A 305 -15.48 8.63 -7.02
C TYR A 305 -16.10 9.68 -6.10
N ASP A 306 -17.38 9.97 -6.31
CA ASP A 306 -18.16 10.75 -5.36
C ASP A 306 -18.22 10.03 -4.00
N LEU A 307 -18.15 10.79 -2.92
CA LEU A 307 -18.10 10.31 -1.55
C LEU A 307 -19.31 9.46 -1.10
N ASP A 308 -20.44 9.53 -1.83
CA ASP A 308 -21.64 8.74 -1.56
C ASP A 308 -21.79 7.52 -2.51
N ASN A 309 -20.82 7.29 -3.39
CA ASN A 309 -20.82 6.12 -4.27
C ASN A 309 -20.56 4.82 -3.47
N ASP A 310 -21.41 3.80 -3.65
CA ASP A 310 -21.36 2.53 -2.92
C ASP A 310 -21.60 1.34 -3.85
N THR A 311 -20.60 0.96 -4.60
CA THR A 311 -20.69 -0.15 -5.56
C THR A 311 -20.17 -1.48 -4.96
N TYR A 312 -20.58 -2.60 -5.57
CA TYR A 312 -20.25 -3.97 -5.15
C TYR A 312 -18.78 -4.39 -5.37
N TYR A 313 -17.92 -3.44 -5.67
CA TYR A 313 -16.48 -3.60 -5.81
C TYR A 313 -15.67 -2.58 -5.00
N ILE A 314 -16.32 -1.80 -4.11
CA ILE A 314 -15.66 -0.83 -3.23
C ILE A 314 -15.85 -1.22 -1.78
N GLY A 315 -14.75 -1.38 -1.07
CA GLY A 315 -14.68 -1.70 0.35
C GLY A 315 -13.83 -0.71 1.14
N VAL A 316 -13.34 -1.14 2.28
CA VAL A 316 -12.60 -0.29 3.22
C VAL A 316 -11.50 -1.04 3.95
N ARG A 317 -10.35 -0.39 4.11
CA ARG A 317 -9.27 -0.79 5.04
C ARG A 317 -9.03 0.34 6.02
N VAL A 318 -8.78 0.01 7.27
CA VAL A 318 -8.59 1.01 8.33
C VAL A 318 -7.13 1.11 8.76
N VAL A 319 -6.76 2.27 9.25
CA VAL A 319 -5.48 2.51 9.92
C VAL A 319 -5.68 3.11 11.30
N CYS A 320 -4.68 2.95 12.17
CA CYS A 320 -4.60 3.70 13.42
C CYS A 320 -3.16 4.10 13.74
N SER A 321 -3.00 5.20 14.44
CA SER A 321 -1.67 5.81 14.73
C SER A 321 -0.92 5.15 15.90
N GLY A 322 -1.42 4.02 16.41
CA GLY A 322 -0.85 3.28 17.54
C GLY A 322 -1.67 3.38 18.82
N ALA A 323 -1.61 2.32 19.63
CA ALA A 323 -2.23 2.29 20.94
C ALA A 323 -1.55 3.29 21.88
N ALA A 324 -2.29 4.24 22.42
CA ALA A 324 -1.96 4.77 23.73
C ALA A 324 -2.08 3.59 24.70
N ARG A 325 -0.96 2.95 25.07
CA ARG A 325 -0.95 1.98 26.14
C ARG A 325 -1.10 2.76 27.45
N THR A 326 -2.25 2.61 28.10
CA THR A 326 -2.42 2.91 29.52
C THR A 326 -1.70 1.86 30.34
#